data_15a1da40d159ac9e8aa8c8e148bd153c
#
_entry.id   15a1da40d159ac9e8aa8c8e148bd153c
#
_cell.length_a   1.000
_cell.length_b   1.000
_cell.length_c   1.000
_cell.angle_alpha   90.00
_cell.angle_beta   90.00
_cell.angle_gamma   90.00
#
_symmetry.space_group_name_H-M   'P 1'
#
loop_
_entity.id
_entity.type
_entity.pdbx_description
1 polymer ?
#
loop_
_entity_poly.entity_id
_entity_poly.type
_entity_poly.pdbx_seq_one_letter_code
_entity_poly.pdbx_strand_id
1 'polypeptide(L)'
;AFILIGLRDEPKEVGLPELPGTSLGAYQEKQNKAARMKFERVMVWRNRWVWTFCIANLFVYIVRMGILDWGPKFLTESRGLDISQAGWTVAAFEIAGILGTLFAGWATDHLFKGKGHHMCVVCMAGAALFMTIFRLLPQDASLTLTAAVLVGAGFCVYGPQALIGIELGKHATKEASARANGIAGILGYIGSGLSGLLVGYVADLYGWTHVFETIIVVAIIGMIILISMWNAPRDGYERASKIDYSDVESSDK
;
A
#
# COMPACT_ATOMS: atom_id res chain seq x y z
N ALA A 1 -22.69 -15.53 -8.65
CA ALA A 1 -23.08 -16.92 -8.41
C ALA A 1 -21.88 -17.80 -8.06
N PHE A 2 -20.75 -17.75 -8.81
CA PHE A 2 -19.56 -18.60 -8.57
C PHE A 2 -18.91 -18.35 -7.18
N ILE A 3 -18.86 -17.10 -6.76
CA ILE A 3 -18.28 -16.69 -5.47
C ILE A 3 -19.09 -17.27 -4.29
N LEU A 4 -20.41 -17.28 -4.38
CA LEU A 4 -21.28 -17.78 -3.31
C LEU A 4 -21.20 -19.32 -3.11
N ILE A 5 -20.76 -20.04 -4.13
CA ILE A 5 -20.67 -21.52 -4.10
C ILE A 5 -19.25 -21.97 -3.72
N GLY A 6 -18.23 -21.24 -4.14
CA GLY A 6 -16.81 -21.62 -4.01
C GLY A 6 -16.04 -20.96 -2.88
N LEU A 7 -16.47 -19.81 -2.38
CA LEU A 7 -15.80 -19.11 -1.28
C LEU A 7 -16.29 -19.64 0.06
N ARG A 8 -15.33 -20.00 0.92
CA ARG A 8 -15.56 -20.36 2.32
C ARG A 8 -14.89 -19.31 3.19
N ASP A 9 -15.59 -18.87 4.23
CA ASP A 9 -15.12 -17.78 5.08
C ASP A 9 -14.12 -18.26 6.13
N GLU A 10 -14.19 -19.52 6.54
CA GLU A 10 -13.33 -20.07 7.58
C GLU A 10 -12.68 -21.40 7.17
N PRO A 11 -11.41 -21.64 7.61
CA PRO A 11 -10.71 -22.93 7.36
C PRO A 11 -11.47 -24.14 7.86
N LYS A 12 -12.27 -24.01 8.94
CA LYS A 12 -13.13 -25.08 9.51
C LYS A 12 -14.15 -25.60 8.52
N GLU A 13 -14.70 -24.74 7.66
CA GLU A 13 -15.72 -25.12 6.68
C GLU A 13 -15.19 -26.10 5.62
N VAL A 14 -13.87 -26.14 5.46
CA VAL A 14 -13.16 -27.07 4.55
C VAL A 14 -12.35 -28.13 5.30
N GLY A 15 -12.59 -28.31 6.61
CA GLY A 15 -11.92 -29.33 7.41
C GLY A 15 -10.46 -29.04 7.76
N LEU A 16 -9.99 -27.79 7.58
CA LEU A 16 -8.63 -27.39 7.96
C LEU A 16 -8.59 -26.91 9.43
N PRO A 17 -7.44 -27.11 10.13
CA PRO A 17 -7.26 -26.64 11.48
C PRO A 17 -7.25 -25.12 11.55
N GLU A 18 -7.74 -24.55 12.65
CA GLU A 18 -7.64 -23.11 12.91
C GLU A 18 -6.20 -22.67 13.06
N LEU A 19 -5.91 -21.44 12.61
CA LEU A 19 -4.60 -20.85 12.80
C LEU A 19 -4.33 -20.63 14.30
N PRO A 20 -3.17 -21.05 14.81
CA PRO A 20 -2.82 -20.82 16.21
C PRO A 20 -2.75 -19.31 16.49
N GLY A 21 -3.43 -18.86 17.55
CA GLY A 21 -3.46 -17.43 17.95
C GLY A 21 -4.81 -16.74 17.80
N THR A 22 -5.86 -17.40 17.33
CA THR A 22 -7.23 -16.87 17.35
C THR A 22 -7.84 -17.00 18.75
N SER A 23 -7.18 -16.41 19.76
CA SER A 23 -7.71 -16.36 21.13
C SER A 23 -9.03 -15.60 21.25
N LEU A 24 -9.41 -14.84 20.19
CA LEU A 24 -10.71 -14.18 20.13
C LEU A 24 -11.88 -15.12 19.83
N GLY A 25 -11.65 -16.31 19.27
CA GLY A 25 -12.73 -17.26 18.98
C GLY A 25 -13.58 -17.57 20.21
N ALA A 26 -12.96 -17.71 21.37
CA ALA A 26 -13.67 -17.91 22.65
C ALA A 26 -14.40 -16.64 23.14
N TYR A 27 -13.94 -15.44 22.76
CA TYR A 27 -14.55 -14.16 23.13
C TYR A 27 -15.59 -13.69 22.11
N GLN A 28 -15.47 -14.03 20.84
CA GLN A 28 -16.48 -13.76 19.81
C GLN A 28 -17.78 -14.51 20.08
N GLU A 29 -17.69 -15.69 20.65
CA GLU A 29 -18.86 -16.50 21.02
C GLU A 29 -19.73 -15.85 22.12
N LYS A 30 -19.13 -14.95 22.92
CA LYS A 30 -19.85 -14.18 23.98
C LYS A 30 -20.26 -12.77 23.55
N GLN A 31 -20.23 -12.42 22.28
CA GLN A 31 -20.74 -11.14 21.72
C GLN A 31 -20.44 -9.86 22.55
N ASN A 32 -19.36 -9.79 23.31
CA ASN A 32 -19.10 -8.61 24.11
C ASN A 32 -18.53 -7.48 23.24
N LYS A 33 -19.42 -6.57 22.80
CA LYS A 33 -19.09 -5.39 22.00
C LYS A 33 -17.97 -4.55 22.64
N ALA A 34 -17.93 -4.50 23.97
CA ALA A 34 -16.92 -3.75 24.72
C ALA A 34 -15.53 -4.40 24.61
N ALA A 35 -15.43 -5.73 24.70
CA ALA A 35 -14.17 -6.46 24.50
C ALA A 35 -13.62 -6.26 23.09
N ARG A 36 -14.48 -6.32 22.08
CA ARG A 36 -14.10 -6.04 20.69
C ARG A 36 -13.61 -4.61 20.50
N MET A 37 -14.31 -3.63 21.05
CA MET A 37 -13.88 -2.23 21.00
C MET A 37 -12.54 -2.01 21.70
N LYS A 38 -12.30 -2.67 22.85
CA LYS A 38 -11.03 -2.63 23.57
C LYS A 38 -9.91 -3.22 22.73
N PHE A 39 -10.14 -4.39 22.11
CA PHE A 39 -9.20 -5.05 21.22
C PHE A 39 -8.80 -4.14 20.04
N GLU A 40 -9.78 -3.61 19.30
CA GLU A 40 -9.56 -2.73 18.17
C GLU A 40 -8.84 -1.43 18.58
N ARG A 41 -9.15 -0.88 19.77
CA ARG A 41 -8.46 0.28 20.31
C ARG A 41 -6.98 0.01 20.51
N VAL A 42 -6.61 -1.14 21.07
CA VAL A 42 -5.22 -1.50 21.35
C VAL A 42 -4.48 -1.88 20.06
N MET A 43 -5.10 -2.72 19.23
CA MET A 43 -4.43 -3.31 18.06
C MET A 43 -4.38 -2.37 16.85
N VAL A 44 -5.30 -1.42 16.73
CA VAL A 44 -5.36 -0.49 15.61
C VAL A 44 -5.09 0.94 16.04
N TRP A 45 -5.96 1.52 16.89
CA TRP A 45 -5.93 2.93 17.20
C TRP A 45 -4.68 3.38 18.01
N ARG A 46 -4.20 2.55 18.92
CA ARG A 46 -3.00 2.81 19.73
C ARG A 46 -1.73 2.16 19.17
N ASN A 47 -1.82 1.50 18.02
CA ASN A 47 -0.70 0.82 17.41
C ASN A 47 0.03 1.79 16.46
N ARG A 48 1.19 2.28 16.89
CA ARG A 48 2.02 3.20 16.07
C ARG A 48 2.39 2.62 14.71
N TRP A 49 2.62 1.31 14.64
CA TRP A 49 3.03 0.65 13.39
C TRP A 49 1.90 0.65 12.36
N VAL A 50 0.65 0.42 12.80
CA VAL A 50 -0.52 0.52 11.94
C VAL A 50 -0.64 1.93 11.35
N TRP A 51 -0.52 2.97 12.17
CA TRP A 51 -0.58 4.36 11.70
C TRP A 51 0.55 4.72 10.75
N THR A 52 1.78 4.24 11.02
CA THR A 52 2.92 4.49 10.13
C THR A 52 2.70 3.85 8.75
N PHE A 53 2.16 2.60 8.69
CA PHE A 53 1.78 1.99 7.43
C PHE A 53 0.66 2.76 6.71
N CYS A 54 -0.37 3.19 7.45
CA CYS A 54 -1.47 3.96 6.88
C CYS A 54 -0.98 5.29 6.29
N ILE A 55 -0.07 5.99 6.98
CA ILE A 55 0.54 7.23 6.47
C ILE A 55 1.43 6.93 5.27
N ALA A 56 2.26 5.89 5.30
CA ALA A 56 3.06 5.49 4.14
C ALA A 56 2.17 5.19 2.92
N ASN A 57 1.02 4.53 3.13
CA ASN A 57 0.07 4.23 2.07
C ASN A 57 -0.48 5.49 1.38
N LEU A 58 -0.71 6.57 2.12
CA LEU A 58 -1.10 7.87 1.54
C LEU A 58 -0.06 8.34 0.51
N PHE A 59 1.24 8.29 0.85
CA PHE A 59 2.32 8.69 -0.06
C PHE A 59 2.43 7.76 -1.27
N VAL A 60 2.28 6.44 -1.07
CA VAL A 60 2.24 5.47 -2.17
C VAL A 60 1.12 5.80 -3.15
N TYR A 61 -0.07 6.15 -2.66
CA TYR A 61 -1.20 6.52 -3.50
C TYR A 61 -0.98 7.85 -4.24
N ILE A 62 -0.36 8.84 -3.60
CA ILE A 62 -0.02 10.11 -4.29
C ILE A 62 0.90 9.82 -5.48
N VAL A 63 1.96 9.03 -5.28
CA VAL A 63 2.90 8.67 -6.37
C VAL A 63 2.19 7.92 -7.47
N ARG A 64 1.44 6.87 -7.13
CA ARG A 64 0.76 6.03 -8.11
C ARG A 64 -0.25 6.81 -8.94
N MET A 65 -1.17 7.53 -8.27
CA MET A 65 -2.24 8.27 -8.95
C MET A 65 -1.70 9.48 -9.69
N GLY A 66 -0.63 10.11 -9.19
CA GLY A 66 0.05 11.18 -9.92
C GLY A 66 0.60 10.73 -11.27
N ILE A 67 1.11 9.50 -11.35
CA ILE A 67 1.58 8.94 -12.63
C ILE A 67 0.40 8.44 -13.48
N LEU A 68 -0.54 7.75 -12.88
CA LEU A 68 -1.66 7.11 -13.59
C LEU A 68 -2.61 8.13 -14.23
N ASP A 69 -3.10 9.08 -13.43
CA ASP A 69 -4.15 10.01 -13.85
C ASP A 69 -3.61 11.10 -14.78
N TRP A 70 -2.39 11.55 -14.54
CA TRP A 70 -1.77 12.64 -15.28
C TRP A 70 -0.79 12.20 -16.37
N GLY A 71 -0.39 10.93 -16.37
CA GLY A 71 0.52 10.35 -17.36
C GLY A 71 0.10 10.58 -18.80
N PRO A 72 -1.14 10.29 -19.21
CA PRO A 72 -1.57 10.51 -20.59
C PRO A 72 -1.46 11.98 -21.00
N LYS A 73 -1.92 12.92 -20.16
CA LYS A 73 -1.85 14.36 -20.42
C LYS A 73 -0.40 14.84 -20.53
N PHE A 74 0.44 14.41 -19.60
CA PHE A 74 1.87 14.73 -19.66
C PHE A 74 2.52 14.22 -20.96
N LEU A 75 2.29 12.97 -21.33
CA LEU A 75 2.89 12.35 -22.52
C LEU A 75 2.46 13.06 -23.80
N THR A 76 1.21 13.52 -23.88
CA THR A 76 0.72 14.28 -25.04
C THR A 76 1.27 15.69 -25.05
N GLU A 77 1.23 16.43 -23.94
CA GLU A 77 1.61 17.85 -23.89
C GLU A 77 3.12 18.09 -23.90
N SER A 78 3.90 17.25 -23.20
CA SER A 78 5.34 17.46 -23.01
C SER A 78 6.20 16.61 -23.95
N ARG A 79 5.69 15.46 -24.41
CA ARG A 79 6.43 14.55 -25.29
C ARG A 79 5.86 14.51 -26.71
N GLY A 80 4.74 15.22 -26.98
CA GLY A 80 4.12 15.26 -28.29
C GLY A 80 3.57 13.90 -28.78
N LEU A 81 3.33 12.94 -27.85
CA LEU A 81 2.80 11.64 -28.22
C LEU A 81 1.34 11.75 -28.61
N ASP A 82 0.93 10.94 -29.58
CA ASP A 82 -0.49 10.75 -29.87
C ASP A 82 -1.21 10.14 -28.66
N ILE A 83 -2.49 10.46 -28.51
CA ILE A 83 -3.32 10.00 -27.37
C ILE A 83 -3.36 8.48 -27.24
N SER A 84 -3.32 7.78 -28.38
CA SER A 84 -3.26 6.31 -28.42
C SER A 84 -1.93 5.79 -27.86
N GLN A 85 -0.80 6.39 -28.25
CA GLN A 85 0.54 6.04 -27.75
C GLN A 85 0.66 6.32 -26.25
N ALA A 86 0.14 7.45 -25.79
CA ALA A 86 0.11 7.81 -24.38
C ALA A 86 -0.74 6.80 -23.58
N GLY A 87 -1.91 6.43 -24.08
CA GLY A 87 -2.78 5.41 -23.48
C GLY A 87 -2.11 4.03 -23.36
N TRP A 88 -1.47 3.56 -24.43
CA TRP A 88 -0.74 2.30 -24.41
C TRP A 88 0.46 2.31 -23.46
N THR A 89 1.15 3.44 -23.34
CA THR A 89 2.26 3.60 -22.38
C THR A 89 1.76 3.48 -20.94
N VAL A 90 0.62 4.09 -20.62
CA VAL A 90 0.01 3.98 -19.29
C VAL A 90 -0.55 2.56 -19.06
N ALA A 91 -1.14 1.93 -20.07
CA ALA A 91 -1.56 0.53 -19.96
C ALA A 91 -0.37 -0.40 -19.67
N ALA A 92 0.77 -0.17 -20.32
CA ALA A 92 2.00 -0.93 -20.05
C ALA A 92 2.52 -0.71 -18.60
N PHE A 93 2.42 0.51 -18.07
CA PHE A 93 2.70 0.82 -16.67
C PHE A 93 1.82 -0.02 -15.72
N GLU A 94 0.51 -0.12 -15.99
CA GLU A 94 -0.43 -0.91 -15.18
C GLU A 94 -0.10 -2.42 -15.24
N ILE A 95 0.17 -2.96 -16.44
CA ILE A 95 0.53 -4.37 -16.62
C ILE A 95 1.83 -4.69 -15.87
N ALA A 96 2.84 -3.81 -15.97
CA ALA A 96 4.08 -3.94 -15.22
C ALA A 96 3.84 -3.92 -13.70
N GLY A 97 2.88 -3.13 -13.25
CA GLY A 97 2.46 -3.07 -11.85
C GLY A 97 1.94 -4.41 -11.33
N ILE A 98 1.15 -5.15 -12.13
CA ILE A 98 0.70 -6.50 -11.78
C ILE A 98 1.91 -7.43 -11.58
N LEU A 99 2.84 -7.44 -12.53
CA LEU A 99 4.06 -8.25 -12.43
C LEU A 99 4.94 -7.82 -11.25
N GLY A 100 5.05 -6.52 -11.02
CA GLY A 100 5.77 -5.94 -9.88
C GLY A 100 5.18 -6.37 -8.54
N THR A 101 3.86 -6.44 -8.42
CA THR A 101 3.17 -6.93 -7.22
C THR A 101 3.50 -8.40 -6.94
N LEU A 102 3.45 -9.25 -7.95
CA LEU A 102 3.81 -10.67 -7.83
C LEU A 102 5.27 -10.84 -7.44
N PHE A 103 6.17 -10.10 -8.11
CA PHE A 103 7.59 -10.10 -7.78
C PHE A 103 7.85 -9.60 -6.36
N ALA A 104 7.19 -8.53 -5.92
CA ALA A 104 7.35 -7.97 -4.58
C ALA A 104 6.90 -8.97 -3.50
N GLY A 105 5.83 -9.73 -3.73
CA GLY A 105 5.40 -10.83 -2.86
C GLY A 105 6.46 -11.92 -2.78
N TRP A 106 6.89 -12.44 -3.93
CA TRP A 106 7.94 -13.45 -4.00
C TRP A 106 9.25 -13.01 -3.34
N ALA A 107 9.72 -11.79 -3.65
CA ALA A 107 10.95 -11.23 -3.08
C ALA A 107 10.83 -11.01 -1.55
N THR A 108 9.65 -10.62 -1.06
CA THR A 108 9.38 -10.51 0.37
C THR A 108 9.63 -11.83 1.09
N ASP A 109 9.16 -12.93 0.53
CA ASP A 109 9.27 -14.23 1.18
C ASP A 109 10.68 -14.79 1.10
N HIS A 110 11.33 -14.71 -0.07
CA HIS A 110 12.62 -15.33 -0.34
C HIS A 110 13.82 -14.46 0.10
N LEU A 111 13.79 -13.15 -0.17
CA LEU A 111 14.92 -12.24 0.11
C LEU A 111 14.82 -11.61 1.51
N PHE A 112 13.62 -11.25 1.94
CA PHE A 112 13.40 -10.54 3.20
C PHE A 112 12.76 -11.39 4.30
N LYS A 113 12.71 -12.70 4.13
CA LYS A 113 12.19 -13.66 5.13
C LYS A 113 10.77 -13.26 5.60
N GLY A 114 9.92 -12.81 4.65
CA GLY A 114 8.55 -12.37 4.88
C GLY A 114 8.41 -10.96 5.49
N LYS A 115 9.47 -10.13 5.55
CA LYS A 115 9.41 -8.73 6.00
C LYS A 115 8.99 -7.81 4.85
N GLY A 116 7.69 -7.65 4.63
CA GLY A 116 7.15 -6.87 3.52
C GLY A 116 7.53 -5.39 3.57
N HIS A 117 7.67 -4.81 4.77
CA HIS A 117 8.10 -3.42 4.91
C HIS A 117 9.49 -3.14 4.32
N HIS A 118 10.44 -4.10 4.38
CA HIS A 118 11.73 -3.95 3.71
C HIS A 118 11.58 -3.89 2.18
N MET A 119 10.74 -4.76 1.62
CA MET A 119 10.47 -4.74 0.18
C MET A 119 9.74 -3.46 -0.23
N CYS A 120 8.85 -2.93 0.60
CA CYS A 120 8.21 -1.63 0.35
C CYS A 120 9.25 -0.50 0.22
N VAL A 121 10.30 -0.49 1.07
CA VAL A 121 11.40 0.49 0.96
C VAL A 121 12.12 0.36 -0.38
N VAL A 122 12.49 -0.87 -0.76
CA VAL A 122 13.16 -1.15 -2.05
C VAL A 122 12.31 -0.70 -3.22
N CYS A 123 11.02 -1.00 -3.19
CA CYS A 123 10.08 -0.61 -4.22
C CYS A 123 9.94 0.93 -4.32
N MET A 124 9.80 1.63 -3.20
CA MET A 124 9.71 3.10 -3.21
C MET A 124 11.01 3.76 -3.67
N ALA A 125 12.17 3.19 -3.30
CA ALA A 125 13.46 3.64 -3.83
C ALA A 125 13.54 3.43 -5.36
N GLY A 126 13.10 2.27 -5.85
CA GLY A 126 13.02 1.99 -7.29
C GLY A 126 12.08 2.94 -8.02
N ALA A 127 10.91 3.24 -7.45
CA ALA A 127 9.98 4.21 -8.01
C ALA A 127 10.61 5.61 -8.10
N ALA A 128 11.24 6.09 -7.03
CA ALA A 128 11.95 7.36 -7.03
C ALA A 128 13.10 7.39 -8.07
N LEU A 129 13.85 6.30 -8.20
CA LEU A 129 14.92 6.15 -9.19
C LEU A 129 14.37 6.24 -10.62
N PHE A 130 13.35 5.44 -10.97
CA PHE A 130 12.75 5.46 -12.30
C PHE A 130 12.13 6.82 -12.63
N MET A 131 11.50 7.49 -11.66
CA MET A 131 10.99 8.86 -11.85
C MET A 131 12.12 9.87 -12.05
N THR A 132 13.24 9.69 -11.36
CA THR A 132 14.42 10.52 -11.58
C THR A 132 15.02 10.31 -12.97
N ILE A 133 15.15 9.06 -13.42
CA ILE A 133 15.59 8.73 -14.78
C ILE A 133 14.63 9.35 -15.80
N PHE A 134 13.32 9.20 -15.58
CA PHE A 134 12.31 9.76 -16.46
C PHE A 134 12.41 11.28 -16.59
N ARG A 135 12.64 11.98 -15.47
CA ARG A 135 12.87 13.43 -15.43
C ARG A 135 14.10 13.86 -16.23
N LEU A 136 15.16 13.05 -16.20
CA LEU A 136 16.43 13.33 -16.87
C LEU A 136 16.44 12.94 -18.35
N LEU A 137 15.43 12.22 -18.84
CA LEU A 137 15.34 11.85 -20.26
C LEU A 137 15.22 13.09 -21.14
N PRO A 138 15.98 13.15 -22.25
CA PRO A 138 15.83 14.18 -23.27
C PRO A 138 14.40 14.23 -23.81
N GLN A 139 13.94 15.39 -24.25
CA GLN A 139 12.58 15.54 -24.80
C GLN A 139 12.38 14.75 -26.11
N ASP A 140 13.45 14.54 -26.86
CA ASP A 140 13.50 13.76 -28.09
C ASP A 140 13.77 12.26 -27.88
N ALA A 141 13.74 11.80 -26.61
CA ALA A 141 13.93 10.39 -26.29
C ALA A 141 12.88 9.52 -27.00
N SER A 142 13.31 8.35 -27.48
CA SER A 142 12.42 7.43 -28.19
C SER A 142 11.22 7.02 -27.31
N LEU A 143 10.08 6.78 -27.97
CA LEU A 143 8.87 6.26 -27.30
C LEU A 143 9.17 4.99 -26.49
N THR A 144 9.96 4.09 -27.06
CA THR A 144 10.34 2.83 -26.41
C THR A 144 11.09 3.06 -25.09
N LEU A 145 12.06 4.00 -25.07
CA LEU A 145 12.82 4.32 -23.86
C LEU A 145 11.92 5.01 -22.82
N THR A 146 11.09 5.95 -23.24
CA THR A 146 10.12 6.63 -22.39
C THR A 146 9.15 5.63 -21.73
N ALA A 147 8.61 4.72 -22.54
CA ALA A 147 7.71 3.66 -22.06
C ALA A 147 8.45 2.68 -21.12
N ALA A 148 9.67 2.26 -21.46
CA ALA A 148 10.43 1.33 -20.62
C ALA A 148 10.71 1.88 -19.22
N VAL A 149 11.03 3.17 -19.10
CA VAL A 149 11.25 3.82 -17.80
C VAL A 149 9.96 3.92 -17.00
N LEU A 150 8.82 4.24 -17.64
CA LEU A 150 7.52 4.27 -16.96
C LEU A 150 7.07 2.87 -16.55
N VAL A 151 7.31 1.85 -17.37
CA VAL A 151 7.08 0.43 -17.04
C VAL A 151 7.88 0.05 -15.80
N GLY A 152 9.16 0.44 -15.71
CA GLY A 152 9.99 0.23 -14.51
C GLY A 152 9.42 0.91 -13.26
N ALA A 153 8.90 2.13 -13.40
CA ALA A 153 8.22 2.82 -12.31
C ALA A 153 6.95 2.08 -11.87
N GLY A 154 6.11 1.65 -12.82
CA GLY A 154 4.92 0.86 -12.56
C GLY A 154 5.23 -0.42 -11.81
N PHE A 155 6.24 -1.16 -12.26
CA PHE A 155 6.72 -2.37 -11.59
C PHE A 155 7.05 -2.13 -10.11
N CYS A 156 7.63 -0.97 -9.79
CA CYS A 156 8.03 -0.64 -8.42
C CYS A 156 6.86 -0.11 -7.57
N VAL A 157 5.96 0.72 -8.11
CA VAL A 157 4.94 1.43 -7.31
C VAL A 157 3.86 0.49 -6.75
N TYR A 158 3.50 -0.58 -7.46
CA TYR A 158 2.41 -1.47 -7.08
C TYR A 158 2.76 -2.43 -5.93
N GLY A 159 4.05 -2.78 -5.78
CA GLY A 159 4.52 -3.65 -4.69
C GLY A 159 4.12 -3.15 -3.30
N PRO A 160 4.46 -1.90 -2.93
CA PRO A 160 4.09 -1.34 -1.63
C PRO A 160 2.59 -1.33 -1.35
N GLN A 161 1.77 -1.06 -2.35
CA GLN A 161 0.32 -1.02 -2.18
C GLN A 161 -0.25 -2.36 -1.71
N ALA A 162 0.19 -3.46 -2.30
CA ALA A 162 -0.24 -4.81 -1.89
C ALA A 162 0.37 -5.23 -0.55
N LEU A 163 1.68 -4.99 -0.38
CA LEU A 163 2.42 -5.42 0.81
C LEU A 163 2.00 -4.68 2.07
N ILE A 164 1.63 -3.39 2.00
CA ILE A 164 1.14 -2.64 3.16
C ILE A 164 -0.12 -3.28 3.73
N GLY A 165 -1.06 -3.73 2.89
CA GLY A 165 -2.25 -4.43 3.35
C GLY A 165 -1.94 -5.73 4.09
N ILE A 166 -0.96 -6.50 3.61
CA ILE A 166 -0.49 -7.73 4.25
C ILE A 166 0.20 -7.43 5.59
N GLU A 167 1.08 -6.43 5.63
CA GLU A 167 1.78 -6.04 6.86
C GLU A 167 0.81 -5.51 7.92
N LEU A 168 -0.21 -4.73 7.52
CA LEU A 168 -1.28 -4.31 8.43
C LEU A 168 -2.00 -5.51 9.07
N GLY A 169 -2.29 -6.56 8.27
CA GLY A 169 -2.86 -7.79 8.79
C GLY A 169 -1.97 -8.49 9.83
N LYS A 170 -0.63 -8.47 9.64
CA LYS A 170 0.32 -9.04 10.60
C LYS A 170 0.41 -8.25 11.92
N HIS A 171 0.28 -6.91 11.85
CA HIS A 171 0.36 -6.04 13.02
C HIS A 171 -0.96 -5.89 13.78
N ALA A 172 -2.10 -5.95 13.07
CA ALA A 172 -3.43 -5.82 13.64
C ALA A 172 -4.09 -7.17 14.00
N THR A 173 -3.49 -8.28 13.61
CA THR A 173 -4.03 -9.64 13.60
C THR A 173 -5.22 -9.83 12.66
N LYS A 174 -5.65 -11.08 12.43
CA LYS A 174 -6.77 -11.40 11.54
C LYS A 174 -8.04 -10.65 11.94
N GLU A 175 -8.33 -10.57 13.23
CA GLU A 175 -9.56 -10.03 13.83
C GLU A 175 -9.73 -8.51 13.60
N ALA A 176 -8.62 -7.75 13.61
CA ALA A 176 -8.66 -6.30 13.42
C ALA A 176 -8.10 -5.86 12.05
N SER A 177 -7.66 -6.80 11.20
CA SER A 177 -7.04 -6.50 9.90
C SER A 177 -7.97 -5.73 8.97
N ALA A 178 -9.26 -6.08 8.93
CA ALA A 178 -10.25 -5.38 8.11
C ALA A 178 -10.35 -3.89 8.49
N ARG A 179 -10.34 -3.58 9.80
CA ARG A 179 -10.37 -2.19 10.27
C ARG A 179 -9.08 -1.45 9.96
N ALA A 180 -7.92 -2.07 10.18
CA ALA A 180 -6.63 -1.48 9.85
C ALA A 180 -6.51 -1.18 8.34
N ASN A 181 -6.90 -2.13 7.48
CA ASN A 181 -6.94 -1.94 6.03
C ASN A 181 -7.97 -0.88 5.61
N GLY A 182 -9.11 -0.79 6.29
CA GLY A 182 -10.09 0.27 6.07
C GLY A 182 -9.52 1.66 6.30
N ILE A 183 -8.76 1.88 7.40
CA ILE A 183 -8.09 3.15 7.68
C ILE A 183 -7.02 3.43 6.61
N ALA A 184 -6.22 2.43 6.24
CA ALA A 184 -5.23 2.59 5.17
C ALA A 184 -5.89 2.93 3.84
N GLY A 185 -7.05 2.35 3.53
CA GLY A 185 -7.85 2.69 2.34
C GLY A 185 -8.31 4.15 2.36
N ILE A 186 -8.84 4.63 3.50
CA ILE A 186 -9.26 6.04 3.65
C ILE A 186 -8.07 6.97 3.38
N LEU A 187 -6.91 6.74 4.01
CA LEU A 187 -5.72 7.55 3.79
C LEU A 187 -5.19 7.42 2.36
N GLY A 188 -5.26 6.23 1.76
CA GLY A 188 -4.93 6.03 0.35
C GLY A 188 -5.82 6.87 -0.58
N TYR A 189 -7.12 6.87 -0.39
CA TYR A 189 -8.04 7.70 -1.20
C TYR A 189 -7.88 9.20 -0.94
N ILE A 190 -7.55 9.61 0.28
CA ILE A 190 -7.13 10.99 0.57
C ILE A 190 -5.87 11.32 -0.25
N GLY A 191 -4.88 10.41 -0.27
CA GLY A 191 -3.68 10.54 -1.09
C GLY A 191 -3.98 10.68 -2.58
N SER A 192 -4.92 9.88 -3.10
CA SER A 192 -5.39 9.98 -4.48
C SER A 192 -5.99 11.36 -4.80
N GLY A 193 -6.88 11.87 -3.94
CA GLY A 193 -7.43 13.21 -4.09
C GLY A 193 -6.36 14.32 -4.02
N LEU A 194 -5.43 14.20 -3.06
CA LEU A 194 -4.30 15.12 -2.95
C LEU A 194 -3.38 15.07 -4.17
N SER A 195 -3.18 13.90 -4.77
CA SER A 195 -2.42 13.75 -6.01
C SER A 195 -3.01 14.60 -7.13
N GLY A 196 -4.33 14.54 -7.35
CA GLY A 196 -4.99 15.36 -8.35
C GLY A 196 -4.78 16.86 -8.14
N LEU A 197 -4.95 17.32 -6.90
CA LEU A 197 -4.74 18.73 -6.54
C LEU A 197 -3.28 19.16 -6.68
N LEU A 198 -2.34 18.38 -6.15
CA LEU A 198 -0.91 18.70 -6.18
C LEU A 198 -0.38 18.75 -7.60
N VAL A 199 -0.66 17.69 -8.38
CA VAL A 199 -0.14 17.60 -9.76
C VAL A 199 -0.76 18.67 -10.63
N GLY A 200 -2.10 18.90 -10.54
CA GLY A 200 -2.77 19.97 -11.29
C GLY A 200 -2.20 21.35 -10.95
N TYR A 201 -2.11 21.70 -9.66
CA TYR A 201 -1.58 22.98 -9.21
C TYR A 201 -0.12 23.21 -9.65
N VAL A 202 0.74 22.20 -9.49
CA VAL A 202 2.15 22.31 -9.89
C VAL A 202 2.29 22.37 -11.41
N ALA A 203 1.50 21.60 -12.16
CA ALA A 203 1.52 21.62 -13.63
C ALA A 203 1.12 22.99 -14.19
N ASP A 204 0.07 23.60 -13.63
CA ASP A 204 -0.44 24.89 -14.09
C ASP A 204 0.49 26.06 -13.76
N LEU A 205 1.16 26.07 -12.60
CA LEU A 205 2.01 27.18 -12.18
C LEU A 205 3.47 27.02 -12.58
N TYR A 206 4.01 25.81 -12.56
CA TYR A 206 5.44 25.55 -12.68
C TYR A 206 5.79 24.61 -13.85
N GLY A 207 4.79 24.02 -14.48
CA GLY A 207 4.96 23.10 -15.60
C GLY A 207 5.35 21.67 -15.20
N TRP A 208 5.37 20.80 -16.20
CA TRP A 208 5.52 19.35 -16.02
C TRP A 208 6.84 18.90 -15.38
N THR A 209 7.91 19.65 -15.58
CA THR A 209 9.21 19.34 -14.98
C THR A 209 9.12 19.29 -13.45
N HIS A 210 8.45 20.26 -12.85
CA HIS A 210 8.28 20.37 -11.40
C HIS A 210 7.26 19.35 -10.86
N VAL A 211 6.34 18.85 -11.68
CA VAL A 211 5.47 17.73 -11.31
C VAL A 211 6.28 16.47 -10.99
N PHE A 212 7.27 16.13 -11.84
CA PHE A 212 8.11 14.96 -11.56
C PHE A 212 8.99 15.16 -10.32
N GLU A 213 9.53 16.35 -10.13
CA GLU A 213 10.28 16.68 -8.91
C GLU A 213 9.38 16.50 -7.66
N THR A 214 8.14 16.94 -7.73
CA THR A 214 7.17 16.75 -6.65
C THR A 214 6.90 15.26 -6.39
N ILE A 215 6.66 14.46 -7.43
CA ILE A 215 6.43 13.02 -7.31
C ILE A 215 7.67 12.31 -6.70
N ILE A 216 8.88 12.69 -7.12
CA ILE A 216 10.13 12.15 -6.56
C ILE A 216 10.23 12.48 -5.07
N VAL A 217 9.99 13.74 -4.68
CA VAL A 217 10.02 14.15 -3.28
C VAL A 217 8.98 13.36 -2.45
N VAL A 218 7.78 13.21 -2.95
CA VAL A 218 6.71 12.43 -2.29
C VAL A 218 7.12 10.96 -2.14
N ALA A 219 7.73 10.36 -3.16
CA ALA A 219 8.24 8.99 -3.10
C ALA A 219 9.34 8.84 -2.04
N ILE A 220 10.26 9.81 -1.96
CA ILE A 220 11.33 9.82 -0.96
C ILE A 220 10.75 9.96 0.46
N ILE A 221 9.76 10.83 0.67
CA ILE A 221 9.08 10.97 1.98
C ILE A 221 8.42 9.64 2.37
N GLY A 222 7.67 9.02 1.47
CA GLY A 222 7.07 7.70 1.70
C GLY A 222 8.10 6.63 2.02
N MET A 223 9.24 6.63 1.33
CA MET A 223 10.37 5.74 1.59
C MET A 223 10.96 5.97 3.00
N ILE A 224 11.19 7.22 3.40
CA ILE A 224 11.73 7.55 4.74
C ILE A 224 10.78 7.06 5.84
N ILE A 225 9.46 7.25 5.67
CA ILE A 225 8.46 6.75 6.60
C ILE A 225 8.54 5.22 6.70
N LEU A 226 8.69 4.50 5.59
CA LEU A 226 8.86 3.05 5.58
C LEU A 226 10.19 2.61 6.20
N ILE A 227 11.28 3.36 6.00
CA ILE A 227 12.57 3.10 6.64
C ILE A 227 12.46 3.20 8.17
N SER A 228 11.65 4.12 8.71
CA SER A 228 11.44 4.24 10.15
C SER A 228 10.88 2.95 10.78
N MET A 229 10.30 2.08 9.95
CA MET A 229 9.76 0.78 10.34
C MET A 229 10.71 -0.39 10.11
N TRP A 230 11.97 -0.13 9.72
CA TRP A 230 12.93 -1.20 9.38
C TRP A 230 13.05 -2.27 10.46
N ASN A 231 13.01 -1.86 11.73
CA ASN A 231 13.08 -2.75 12.89
C ASN A 231 11.70 -3.00 13.54
N ALA A 232 10.60 -2.84 12.80
CA ALA A 232 9.26 -3.09 13.33
C ALA A 232 9.12 -4.56 13.78
N PRO A 233 8.67 -4.81 15.03
CA PRO A 233 8.48 -6.16 15.53
C PRO A 233 7.29 -6.82 14.85
N ARG A 234 7.33 -8.16 14.74
CA ARG A 234 6.21 -8.98 14.25
C ARG A 234 5.44 -9.59 15.41
N ASP A 235 5.07 -8.76 16.36
CA ASP A 235 4.51 -9.15 17.64
C ASP A 235 2.98 -9.00 17.72
N GLY A 236 2.30 -8.82 16.60
CA GLY A 236 0.86 -8.57 16.58
C GLY A 236 0.06 -9.61 17.39
N TYR A 237 0.28 -10.90 17.15
CA TYR A 237 -0.39 -11.98 17.87
C TYR A 237 0.05 -12.08 19.34
N GLU A 238 1.34 -11.89 19.64
CA GLU A 238 1.84 -11.84 21.01
C GLU A 238 1.27 -10.66 21.78
N ARG A 239 1.16 -9.51 21.15
CA ARG A 239 0.51 -8.32 21.74
C ARG A 239 -0.98 -8.56 21.97
N ALA A 240 -1.66 -9.20 21.04
CA ALA A 240 -3.08 -9.57 21.16
C ALA A 240 -3.31 -10.48 22.37
N SER A 241 -2.45 -11.46 22.61
CA SER A 241 -2.59 -12.39 23.75
C SER A 241 -2.35 -11.75 25.12
N LYS A 242 -1.66 -10.58 25.16
CA LYS A 242 -1.38 -9.81 26.40
C LYS A 242 -2.48 -8.80 26.74
N ILE A 243 -3.56 -8.71 25.98
CA ILE A 243 -4.63 -7.77 26.25
C ILE A 243 -5.43 -8.27 27.47
N ASP A 244 -5.44 -7.50 28.54
CA ASP A 244 -6.25 -7.76 29.73
C ASP A 244 -7.70 -7.29 29.48
N TYR A 245 -8.68 -8.13 29.77
CA TYR A 245 -10.12 -7.86 29.61
C TYR A 245 -10.86 -7.76 30.95
N SER A 246 -10.16 -7.78 32.10
CA SER A 246 -10.77 -7.76 33.44
C SER A 246 -11.72 -6.59 33.66
N ASP A 247 -11.39 -5.42 33.11
CA ASP A 247 -12.22 -4.20 33.24
C ASP A 247 -13.56 -4.32 32.48
N VAL A 248 -13.60 -5.16 31.42
CA VAL A 248 -14.82 -5.35 30.60
C VAL A 248 -15.76 -6.34 31.27
N GLU A 249 -15.22 -7.36 31.95
CA GLU A 249 -16.00 -8.35 32.68
C GLU A 249 -16.66 -7.77 33.94
N SER A 250 -16.05 -6.73 34.52
CA SER A 250 -16.59 -6.05 35.70
C SER A 250 -17.74 -5.09 35.39
N SER A 251 -17.89 -4.64 34.15
CA SER A 251 -18.96 -3.71 33.74
C SER A 251 -20.28 -4.40 33.36
N ASP A 252 -20.29 -5.72 33.20
CA ASP A 252 -21.45 -6.52 32.84
C ASP A 252 -22.13 -7.19 34.09
N LYS A 253 -21.67 -6.89 35.31
CA LYS A 253 -22.28 -7.27 36.59
C LYS A 253 -23.00 -6.09 37.21
#